data_de8167ea36e84daf0f3facdca77180f5
#
_entry.id   de8167ea36e84daf0f3facdca77180f5
#
_cell.length_a   1.000
_cell.length_b   1.000
_cell.length_c   1.000
_cell.angle_alpha   90.00
_cell.angle_beta   90.00
_cell.angle_gamma   90.00
#
_symmetry.space_group_name_H-M   'P 1'
#
loop_
_entity.id
_entity.type
_entity.pdbx_description
1 polymer ?
#
loop_
_entity_poly.entity_id
_entity_poly.type
_entity_poly.pdbx_seq_one_letter_code
_entity_poly.pdbx_strand_id
1 'polypeptide(L)'
;IPHSIATLDKVHGVALVRDIVGWENTHMNSNPHQRFAHSLARAALCAGALCLSAANAQARPHDQEDLRSYMHGIEAVKGADGRFLIFISSSGIPPKGEDENGNWPHDIYLSKWGINDTRISPPTLFIQKPEAQEPVSVAQTTDGNVMLSFEDGWNTTNEVNQRYGVYDAKLRPIAPYPRNVATGGHSGHVAAAGKHFVVLYSEDWVNGGGVDDLGTGNGVYAKVFDSHGHLLSTSDVAPQRREWWPMIAGSSNRALLVWQQFVPDQTSANLKITVLDPETGKLSAHKILRSGLKYYTYKAKYIPSIDRFLVTGTTVNGKGFAYLINNDGNVSATLECMPATVRGADVVASENIAYTPSQDNRLLHLELTPSSIKLKAVQRSPLTWSHIGSLGLMRNPSSIHWISLTKNGVEETDFDLRNAVQPDRSDLCR
;
A
#
# COMPACT_ATOMS: atom_id res chain seq x y z
N ILE A 1 -47.94 -28.52 19.59
CA ILE A 1 -48.75 -27.37 20.08
C ILE A 1 -47.97 -26.14 19.76
N PRO A 2 -48.60 -25.20 19.04
CA PRO A 2 -47.90 -24.13 18.29
C PRO A 2 -48.12 -22.74 18.91
N HIS A 3 -47.66 -21.72 18.15
CA HIS A 3 -47.89 -20.25 18.18
C HIS A 3 -46.68 -19.43 18.64
N SER A 4 -46.32 -18.33 18.08
CA SER A 4 -47.04 -17.33 17.29
C SER A 4 -46.07 -16.43 16.50
N ILE A 5 -46.55 -16.04 15.36
CA ILE A 5 -46.00 -14.96 14.49
C ILE A 5 -46.35 -13.61 15.10
N ALA A 6 -45.42 -12.65 15.07
CA ALA A 6 -45.76 -11.25 15.20
C ALA A 6 -44.96 -10.42 14.18
N THR A 7 -45.66 -10.00 13.15
CA THR A 7 -45.37 -8.89 12.26
C THR A 7 -45.49 -7.56 12.98
N LEU A 8 -44.61 -6.61 12.75
CA LEU A 8 -44.84 -5.23 13.11
C LEU A 8 -44.40 -4.29 11.95
N ASP A 9 -45.37 -3.44 11.64
CA ASP A 9 -45.43 -2.53 10.51
C ASP A 9 -44.49 -1.32 10.63
N LYS A 10 -44.26 -0.74 9.47
CA LYS A 10 -43.66 0.58 9.22
C LYS A 10 -44.46 1.69 9.91
N VAL A 11 -43.76 2.67 10.50
CA VAL A 11 -44.27 4.01 10.69
C VAL A 11 -43.25 5.06 10.24
N HIS A 12 -43.64 5.82 9.24
CA HIS A 12 -43.02 7.06 8.80
C HIS A 12 -43.21 8.15 9.84
N GLY A 13 -42.18 8.93 10.14
CA GLY A 13 -42.30 10.14 10.95
C GLY A 13 -41.30 11.20 10.50
N VAL A 14 -41.72 12.09 9.58
CA VAL A 14 -41.03 13.35 9.27
C VAL A 14 -41.46 14.38 10.31
N ALA A 15 -40.51 14.89 11.10
CA ALA A 15 -40.74 16.01 11.99
C ALA A 15 -40.14 17.27 11.36
N LEU A 16 -41.03 18.18 10.97
CA LEU A 16 -40.74 19.56 10.61
C LEU A 16 -40.62 20.40 11.91
N VAL A 17 -39.46 20.96 12.15
CA VAL A 17 -39.29 22.02 13.17
C VAL A 17 -39.44 23.37 12.47
N ARG A 18 -40.48 24.12 12.84
CA ARG A 18 -40.67 25.54 12.51
C ARG A 18 -40.21 26.34 13.72
N ASP A 19 -39.17 27.10 13.58
CA ASP A 19 -38.87 28.20 14.50
C ASP A 19 -39.47 29.48 14.00
N ILE A 20 -40.36 30.04 14.83
CA ILE A 20 -41.00 31.33 14.68
C ILE A 20 -40.10 32.35 15.40
N VAL A 21 -39.51 33.25 14.65
CA VAL A 21 -38.88 34.46 15.23
C VAL A 21 -39.76 35.66 14.89
N GLY A 22 -40.30 36.29 15.94
CA GLY A 22 -41.09 37.48 15.85
C GLY A 22 -40.27 38.71 15.39
N TRP A 23 -40.86 39.50 14.55
CA TRP A 23 -40.33 40.79 14.12
C TRP A 23 -41.21 41.93 14.67
N GLU A 24 -40.61 42.75 15.52
CA GLU A 24 -41.16 44.04 15.86
C GLU A 24 -40.94 45.07 14.74
N ASN A 25 -41.99 45.75 14.38
CA ASN A 25 -41.99 46.83 13.41
C ASN A 25 -41.45 48.13 14.03
N THR A 26 -40.35 48.63 13.45
CA THR A 26 -39.99 50.05 13.58
C THR A 26 -39.96 50.68 12.19
N HIS A 27 -40.84 51.62 11.96
CA HIS A 27 -40.94 52.46 10.77
C HIS A 27 -39.65 53.30 10.60
N MET A 28 -38.95 53.15 9.51
CA MET A 28 -38.10 54.23 8.97
C MET A 28 -38.31 54.35 7.47
N ASN A 29 -38.67 55.51 7.06
CA ASN A 29 -38.82 56.03 5.70
C ASN A 29 -37.45 55.96 5.00
N SER A 30 -37.31 55.18 3.95
CA SER A 30 -36.13 55.21 3.07
C SER A 30 -36.53 55.20 1.60
N ASN A 31 -35.96 56.13 0.87
CA ASN A 31 -36.10 56.49 -0.54
C ASN A 31 -35.97 55.32 -1.49
N PRO A 32 -36.89 55.09 -2.46
CA PRO A 32 -36.87 53.88 -3.34
C PRO A 32 -35.63 53.73 -4.21
N HIS A 33 -34.86 54.79 -4.46
CA HIS A 33 -33.64 54.72 -5.25
C HIS A 33 -32.44 54.04 -4.53
N GLN A 34 -32.43 53.96 -3.21
CA GLN A 34 -31.36 53.26 -2.47
C GLN A 34 -31.53 51.74 -2.41
N ARG A 35 -32.74 51.22 -2.60
CA ARG A 35 -33.01 49.77 -2.58
C ARG A 35 -32.50 49.06 -3.84
N PHE A 36 -32.46 49.75 -4.97
CA PHE A 36 -31.96 49.16 -6.23
C PHE A 36 -30.43 49.00 -6.26
N ALA A 37 -29.71 49.95 -5.65
CA ALA A 37 -28.24 49.87 -5.60
C ALA A 37 -27.72 48.74 -4.70
N HIS A 38 -28.41 48.46 -3.58
CA HIS A 38 -28.03 47.38 -2.66
C HIS A 38 -28.35 45.98 -3.19
N SER A 39 -29.39 45.83 -4.01
CA SER A 39 -29.73 44.55 -4.62
C SER A 39 -28.76 44.17 -5.74
N LEU A 40 -28.29 45.12 -6.52
CA LEU A 40 -27.29 44.89 -7.56
C LEU A 40 -25.89 44.59 -6.98
N ALA A 41 -25.51 45.26 -5.89
CA ALA A 41 -24.25 44.99 -5.20
C ALA A 41 -24.20 43.58 -4.55
N ARG A 42 -25.30 43.10 -4.01
CA ARG A 42 -25.39 41.72 -3.45
C ARG A 42 -25.42 40.67 -4.53
N ALA A 43 -26.08 40.89 -5.67
CA ALA A 43 -26.07 39.99 -6.81
C ALA A 43 -24.67 39.89 -7.46
N ALA A 44 -23.95 40.99 -7.55
CA ALA A 44 -22.56 41.00 -8.07
C ALA A 44 -21.59 40.32 -7.12
N LEU A 45 -21.74 40.44 -5.80
CA LEU A 45 -20.91 39.74 -4.81
C LEU A 45 -21.18 38.21 -4.80
N CYS A 46 -22.44 37.80 -4.95
CA CYS A 46 -22.74 36.34 -5.06
C CYS A 46 -22.27 35.74 -6.37
N ALA A 47 -22.35 36.48 -7.48
CA ALA A 47 -21.79 36.00 -8.77
C ALA A 47 -20.24 35.95 -8.76
N GLY A 48 -19.59 36.91 -8.10
CA GLY A 48 -18.14 36.91 -7.93
C GLY A 48 -17.66 35.80 -7.00
N ALA A 49 -18.36 35.47 -5.94
CA ALA A 49 -18.03 34.38 -5.03
C ALA A 49 -18.26 33.00 -5.66
N LEU A 50 -19.27 32.84 -6.51
CA LEU A 50 -19.52 31.59 -7.26
C LEU A 50 -18.52 31.38 -8.41
N CYS A 51 -18.00 32.46 -9.02
CA CYS A 51 -16.94 32.33 -10.03
C CYS A 51 -15.57 32.08 -9.41
N LEU A 52 -15.31 32.48 -8.16
CA LEU A 52 -14.03 32.23 -7.48
C LEU A 52 -13.96 30.80 -6.89
N SER A 53 -15.09 30.16 -6.61
CA SER A 53 -15.13 28.77 -6.16
C SER A 53 -15.06 27.73 -7.30
N ALA A 54 -15.33 28.16 -8.55
CA ALA A 54 -15.19 27.30 -9.73
C ALA A 54 -13.78 27.34 -10.37
N ALA A 55 -12.90 28.23 -9.91
CA ALA A 55 -11.56 28.42 -10.51
C ALA A 55 -10.44 27.61 -9.83
N ASN A 56 -10.76 26.81 -8.81
CA ASN A 56 -9.77 25.98 -8.10
C ASN A 56 -9.97 24.46 -8.30
N ALA A 57 -10.77 24.04 -9.26
CA ALA A 57 -10.56 22.73 -9.87
C ALA A 57 -9.37 22.90 -10.84
N GLN A 58 -8.15 22.93 -10.30
CA GLN A 58 -6.96 22.74 -11.12
C GLN A 58 -7.13 21.37 -11.78
N ALA A 59 -7.45 21.41 -13.08
CA ALA A 59 -7.29 20.25 -13.93
C ALA A 59 -5.88 19.74 -13.67
N ARG A 60 -5.76 18.48 -13.25
CA ARG A 60 -4.46 17.80 -13.16
C ARG A 60 -3.75 18.07 -14.49
N PRO A 61 -2.44 18.37 -14.48
CA PRO A 61 -1.73 18.32 -15.73
C PRO A 61 -1.91 16.91 -16.29
N HIS A 62 -2.69 16.78 -17.35
CA HIS A 62 -2.88 15.51 -18.10
C HIS A 62 -1.57 15.04 -18.78
N ASP A 63 -0.45 15.69 -18.51
CA ASP A 63 0.79 15.48 -19.24
C ASP A 63 1.80 14.52 -18.59
N GLN A 64 1.51 13.96 -17.41
CA GLN A 64 2.27 12.84 -16.87
C GLN A 64 1.34 11.63 -16.69
N GLU A 65 1.49 10.70 -17.63
CA GLU A 65 0.86 9.39 -17.60
C GLU A 65 1.19 8.68 -16.28
N ASP A 66 0.16 8.28 -15.53
CA ASP A 66 0.36 7.53 -14.29
C ASP A 66 0.78 6.09 -14.64
N LEU A 67 2.04 5.76 -14.38
CA LEU A 67 2.57 4.43 -14.68
C LEU A 67 1.82 3.30 -13.98
N ARG A 68 1.09 3.61 -12.89
CA ARG A 68 0.26 2.63 -12.17
C ARG A 68 -0.89 2.13 -13.03
N SER A 69 -1.37 2.91 -14.00
CA SER A 69 -2.41 2.47 -14.93
C SER A 69 -1.98 1.33 -15.86
N TYR A 70 -0.67 1.15 -16.07
CA TYR A 70 -0.13 0.05 -16.87
C TYR A 70 0.09 -1.21 -16.06
N MET A 71 0.81 -1.09 -14.95
CA MET A 71 1.16 -2.19 -14.04
C MET A 71 1.21 -1.66 -12.61
N HIS A 72 0.73 -2.45 -11.63
CA HIS A 72 0.74 -2.01 -10.23
C HIS A 72 0.93 -3.19 -9.27
N GLY A 73 2.19 -3.47 -8.94
CA GLY A 73 2.56 -4.51 -8.00
C GLY A 73 3.04 -5.81 -8.64
N ILE A 74 4.05 -6.38 -8.01
CA ILE A 74 4.65 -7.67 -8.32
C ILE A 74 5.13 -8.31 -7.02
N GLU A 75 4.74 -9.54 -6.77
CA GLU A 75 5.22 -10.32 -5.62
C GLU A 75 5.34 -11.81 -6.00
N ALA A 76 6.12 -12.56 -5.22
CA ALA A 76 6.34 -13.98 -5.49
C ALA A 76 6.34 -14.85 -4.24
N VAL A 77 5.96 -16.11 -4.43
CA VAL A 77 6.07 -17.19 -3.45
C VAL A 77 6.70 -18.44 -4.10
N LYS A 78 7.10 -19.41 -3.31
CA LYS A 78 7.61 -20.70 -3.82
C LYS A 78 6.47 -21.65 -4.18
N GLY A 79 6.46 -22.14 -5.41
CA GLY A 79 5.58 -23.21 -5.87
C GLY A 79 6.03 -24.59 -5.40
N ALA A 80 5.13 -25.58 -5.50
CA ALA A 80 5.39 -26.97 -5.13
C ALA A 80 6.49 -27.64 -5.97
N ASP A 81 6.79 -27.13 -7.16
CA ASP A 81 7.85 -27.57 -8.05
C ASP A 81 9.21 -26.91 -7.77
N GLY A 82 9.28 -26.06 -6.73
CA GLY A 82 10.47 -25.32 -6.33
C GLY A 82 10.74 -24.05 -7.13
N ARG A 83 9.94 -23.76 -8.18
CA ARG A 83 9.98 -22.49 -8.90
C ARG A 83 9.30 -21.39 -8.10
N PHE A 84 9.67 -20.17 -8.37
CA PHE A 84 8.90 -19.02 -7.91
C PHE A 84 7.65 -18.85 -8.78
N LEU A 85 6.52 -18.66 -8.11
CA LEU A 85 5.25 -18.24 -8.67
C LEU A 85 5.19 -16.71 -8.51
N ILE A 86 5.21 -16.00 -9.63
CA ILE A 86 5.31 -14.54 -9.68
C ILE A 86 3.97 -14.00 -10.12
N PHE A 87 3.34 -13.20 -9.24
CA PHE A 87 2.06 -12.57 -9.50
C PHE A 87 2.27 -11.10 -9.86
N ILE A 88 1.61 -10.66 -10.92
CA ILE A 88 1.74 -9.32 -11.49
C ILE A 88 0.34 -8.76 -11.70
N SER A 89 0.08 -7.54 -11.20
CA SER A 89 -1.10 -6.77 -11.54
C SER A 89 -0.81 -5.91 -12.77
N SER A 90 -1.58 -6.05 -13.84
CA SER A 90 -1.35 -5.41 -15.14
C SER A 90 -2.64 -5.16 -15.90
N SER A 91 -2.70 -4.08 -16.68
CA SER A 91 -3.79 -3.73 -17.57
C SER A 91 -3.81 -4.55 -18.88
N GLY A 92 -2.96 -5.57 -18.99
CA GLY A 92 -2.86 -6.48 -20.13
C GLY A 92 -1.43 -6.98 -20.35
N ILE A 93 -1.27 -7.83 -21.37
CA ILE A 93 0.04 -8.30 -21.84
C ILE A 93 0.10 -8.11 -23.36
N PRO A 94 0.86 -7.11 -23.85
CA PRO A 94 1.54 -6.03 -23.09
C PRO A 94 0.55 -5.11 -22.38
N PRO A 95 1.01 -4.35 -21.36
CA PRO A 95 0.17 -3.39 -20.66
C PRO A 95 -0.37 -2.31 -21.59
N LYS A 96 -1.62 -1.86 -21.35
CA LYS A 96 -2.33 -0.92 -22.23
C LYS A 96 -2.58 0.46 -21.60
N GLY A 97 -2.38 0.58 -20.28
CA GLY A 97 -2.73 1.78 -19.53
C GLY A 97 -4.23 1.91 -19.27
N GLU A 98 -4.71 3.12 -19.16
CA GLU A 98 -6.14 3.42 -18.95
C GLU A 98 -6.96 3.02 -20.17
N ASP A 99 -8.21 2.59 -19.93
CA ASP A 99 -9.19 2.38 -20.99
C ASP A 99 -9.77 3.72 -21.50
N GLU A 100 -10.64 3.66 -22.50
CA GLU A 100 -11.31 4.84 -23.11
C GLU A 100 -12.17 5.65 -22.11
N ASN A 101 -12.51 5.07 -20.96
CA ASN A 101 -13.29 5.70 -19.89
C ASN A 101 -12.39 6.20 -18.73
N GLY A 102 -11.07 6.05 -18.82
CA GLY A 102 -10.11 6.40 -17.77
C GLY A 102 -10.04 5.39 -16.63
N ASN A 103 -10.55 4.17 -16.82
CA ASN A 103 -10.42 3.09 -15.84
C ASN A 103 -9.10 2.35 -15.99
N TRP A 104 -8.67 1.70 -14.92
CA TRP A 104 -7.48 0.84 -14.87
C TRP A 104 -7.90 -0.64 -14.92
N PRO A 105 -7.93 -1.26 -16.11
CA PRO A 105 -8.45 -2.63 -16.28
C PRO A 105 -7.43 -3.69 -15.84
N HIS A 106 -6.98 -3.61 -14.59
CA HIS A 106 -5.99 -4.53 -14.09
C HIS A 106 -6.56 -5.90 -13.77
N ASP A 107 -5.84 -6.92 -14.25
CA ASP A 107 -6.03 -8.32 -13.90
C ASP A 107 -4.75 -8.87 -13.24
N ILE A 108 -4.86 -10.03 -12.60
CA ILE A 108 -3.70 -10.72 -12.03
C ILE A 108 -3.16 -11.74 -13.02
N TYR A 109 -1.91 -11.59 -13.36
CA TYR A 109 -1.15 -12.50 -14.22
C TYR A 109 -0.15 -13.32 -13.41
N LEU A 110 0.10 -14.54 -13.85
CA LEU A 110 1.05 -15.48 -13.26
C LEU A 110 2.19 -15.75 -14.23
N SER A 111 3.42 -15.59 -13.74
CA SER A 111 4.66 -16.06 -14.36
C SER A 111 5.37 -17.04 -13.42
N LYS A 112 6.33 -17.79 -13.94
CA LYS A 112 7.17 -18.71 -13.18
C LYS A 112 8.63 -18.46 -13.47
N TRP A 113 9.46 -18.64 -12.45
CA TRP A 113 10.90 -18.55 -12.60
C TRP A 113 11.61 -19.57 -11.71
N GLY A 114 12.57 -20.29 -12.29
CA GLY A 114 13.48 -21.19 -11.59
C GLY A 114 14.91 -20.67 -11.61
N ILE A 115 15.76 -21.15 -10.69
CA ILE A 115 17.14 -20.68 -10.55
C ILE A 115 18.00 -20.87 -11.80
N ASN A 116 17.61 -21.78 -12.69
CA ASN A 116 18.28 -22.04 -13.97
C ASN A 116 17.68 -21.26 -15.15
N ASP A 117 16.54 -20.58 -14.94
CA ASP A 117 15.89 -19.84 -16.00
C ASP A 117 16.60 -18.48 -16.19
N THR A 118 16.77 -18.05 -17.44
CA THR A 118 17.33 -16.74 -17.77
C THR A 118 16.32 -15.62 -17.66
N ARG A 119 15.03 -15.94 -17.82
CA ARG A 119 13.89 -15.02 -17.76
C ARG A 119 12.70 -15.69 -17.09
N ILE A 120 11.75 -14.85 -16.64
CA ILE A 120 10.45 -15.38 -16.21
C ILE A 120 9.70 -15.99 -17.42
N SER A 121 8.83 -16.95 -17.16
CA SER A 121 7.93 -17.46 -18.20
C SER A 121 7.00 -16.33 -18.67
N PRO A 122 6.50 -16.38 -19.92
CA PRO A 122 5.47 -15.43 -20.36
C PRO A 122 4.30 -15.39 -19.37
N PRO A 123 3.82 -14.19 -18.98
CA PRO A 123 2.70 -14.06 -18.06
C PRO A 123 1.42 -14.67 -18.65
N THR A 124 0.70 -15.40 -17.82
CA THR A 124 -0.62 -15.99 -18.17
C THR A 124 -1.68 -15.44 -17.23
N LEU A 125 -2.88 -15.20 -17.74
CA LEU A 125 -3.99 -14.70 -16.96
C LEU A 125 -4.33 -15.68 -15.82
N PHE A 126 -4.39 -15.20 -14.58
CA PHE A 126 -4.70 -16.01 -13.40
C PHE A 126 -6.03 -15.62 -12.76
N ILE A 127 -6.27 -14.33 -12.52
CA ILE A 127 -7.56 -13.82 -12.04
C ILE A 127 -7.98 -12.67 -12.94
N GLN A 128 -9.23 -12.73 -13.39
CA GLN A 128 -9.90 -11.66 -14.13
C GLN A 128 -11.29 -11.44 -13.55
N LYS A 129 -11.61 -10.19 -13.24
CA LYS A 129 -12.93 -9.73 -12.81
C LYS A 129 -13.22 -8.38 -13.49
N PRO A 130 -14.49 -7.93 -13.51
CA PRO A 130 -14.84 -6.64 -14.10
C PRO A 130 -14.12 -5.44 -13.46
N GLU A 131 -13.84 -5.53 -12.17
CA GLU A 131 -13.12 -4.50 -11.41
C GLU A 131 -11.62 -4.63 -11.56
N ALA A 132 -10.87 -3.56 -11.26
CA ALA A 132 -9.43 -3.60 -11.23
C ALA A 132 -8.92 -4.41 -10.01
N GLN A 133 -8.00 -5.34 -10.23
CA GLN A 133 -7.33 -6.13 -9.19
C GLN A 133 -5.92 -5.61 -8.99
N GLU A 134 -5.73 -4.71 -8.00
CA GLU A 134 -4.45 -4.03 -7.75
C GLU A 134 -4.33 -3.41 -6.34
N PRO A 135 -3.09 -3.12 -5.86
CA PRO A 135 -1.87 -3.82 -6.24
C PRO A 135 -1.88 -5.26 -5.72
N VAL A 136 -1.25 -6.19 -6.42
CA VAL A 136 -1.17 -7.57 -5.94
C VAL A 136 -0.25 -7.66 -4.72
N SER A 137 -0.73 -8.35 -3.67
CA SER A 137 0.08 -8.77 -2.52
C SER A 137 -0.11 -10.26 -2.31
N VAL A 138 0.98 -10.98 -2.02
CA VAL A 138 0.94 -12.43 -1.87
C VAL A 138 1.80 -12.89 -0.68
N ALA A 139 1.29 -13.89 0.04
CA ALA A 139 2.02 -14.54 1.13
C ALA A 139 1.84 -16.05 1.09
N GLN A 140 2.82 -16.77 1.66
CA GLN A 140 2.78 -18.22 1.78
C GLN A 140 3.03 -18.64 3.22
N THR A 141 2.14 -19.45 3.78
CA THR A 141 2.26 -20.02 5.11
C THR A 141 3.27 -21.17 5.15
N THR A 142 3.67 -21.57 6.36
CA THR A 142 4.65 -22.66 6.55
C THR A 142 4.17 -24.04 6.10
N ASP A 143 2.85 -24.25 5.96
CA ASP A 143 2.25 -25.44 5.37
C ASP A 143 2.07 -25.35 3.84
N GLY A 144 2.53 -24.26 3.23
CA GLY A 144 2.63 -24.08 1.79
C GLY A 144 1.41 -23.44 1.12
N ASN A 145 0.36 -23.10 1.87
CA ASN A 145 -0.81 -22.43 1.31
C ASN A 145 -0.48 -20.97 0.97
N VAL A 146 -1.12 -20.45 -0.08
CA VAL A 146 -0.84 -19.14 -0.67
C VAL A 146 -2.09 -18.30 -0.60
N MET A 147 -2.01 -17.10 -0.02
CA MET A 147 -3.05 -16.08 -0.08
C MET A 147 -2.62 -14.96 -1.01
N LEU A 148 -3.50 -14.61 -1.95
CA LEU A 148 -3.43 -13.36 -2.70
C LEU A 148 -4.43 -12.38 -2.09
N SER A 149 -4.03 -11.12 -1.93
CA SER A 149 -4.91 -10.05 -1.51
C SER A 149 -4.64 -8.79 -2.34
N PHE A 150 -5.70 -8.09 -2.72
CA PHE A 150 -5.65 -6.86 -3.51
C PHE A 150 -6.98 -6.10 -3.40
N GLU A 151 -6.98 -4.87 -3.86
CA GLU A 151 -8.17 -4.05 -4.00
C GLU A 151 -8.94 -4.44 -5.27
N ASP A 152 -10.26 -4.34 -5.23
CA ASP A 152 -11.11 -4.32 -6.41
C ASP A 152 -12.30 -3.37 -6.21
N GLY A 153 -12.90 -2.89 -7.28
CA GLY A 153 -14.07 -1.99 -7.23
C GLY A 153 -13.83 -0.57 -7.73
N TRP A 154 -12.63 -0.23 -8.17
CA TRP A 154 -12.30 1.14 -8.59
C TRP A 154 -13.00 1.61 -9.89
N ASN A 155 -13.41 0.69 -10.76
CA ASN A 155 -13.86 1.03 -12.10
C ASN A 155 -15.37 1.26 -12.23
N THR A 156 -16.20 0.45 -11.59
CA THR A 156 -17.66 0.41 -11.84
C THR A 156 -18.49 0.84 -10.64
N THR A 157 -17.92 0.80 -9.44
CA THR A 157 -18.58 1.23 -8.22
C THR A 157 -17.70 2.28 -7.54
N ASN A 158 -18.30 3.24 -6.86
CA ASN A 158 -17.53 4.16 -6.01
C ASN A 158 -17.05 3.48 -4.71
N GLU A 159 -17.18 2.17 -4.62
CA GLU A 159 -16.87 1.38 -3.44
C GLU A 159 -15.78 0.38 -3.77
N VAL A 160 -14.56 0.68 -3.35
CA VAL A 160 -13.44 -0.24 -3.39
C VAL A 160 -13.57 -1.28 -2.28
N ASN A 161 -13.09 -2.50 -2.52
CA ASN A 161 -13.10 -3.58 -1.54
C ASN A 161 -11.72 -4.20 -1.45
N GLN A 162 -11.25 -4.43 -0.23
CA GLN A 162 -10.10 -5.32 -0.03
C GLN A 162 -10.57 -6.76 -0.08
N ARG A 163 -10.02 -7.55 -1.00
CA ARG A 163 -10.42 -8.94 -1.23
C ARG A 163 -9.25 -9.90 -1.18
N TYR A 164 -9.54 -11.20 -1.11
CA TYR A 164 -8.52 -12.25 -1.10
C TYR A 164 -9.00 -13.54 -1.76
N GLY A 165 -8.04 -14.41 -2.07
CA GLY A 165 -8.24 -15.81 -2.40
C GLY A 165 -7.13 -16.66 -1.80
N VAL A 166 -7.43 -17.92 -1.43
CA VAL A 166 -6.46 -18.87 -0.88
C VAL A 166 -6.35 -20.09 -1.79
N TYR A 167 -5.11 -20.51 -2.02
CA TYR A 167 -4.74 -21.59 -2.93
C TYR A 167 -3.70 -22.48 -2.25
N ASP A 168 -3.61 -23.75 -2.68
CA ASP A 168 -2.48 -24.59 -2.29
C ASP A 168 -1.19 -24.25 -3.08
N ALA A 169 -0.08 -24.89 -2.74
CA ALA A 169 1.22 -24.66 -3.42
C ALA A 169 1.23 -25.06 -4.92
N LYS A 170 0.17 -25.71 -5.42
CA LYS A 170 -0.04 -26.01 -6.85
C LYS A 170 -1.06 -25.04 -7.48
N LEU A 171 -1.47 -24.03 -6.74
CA LEU A 171 -2.50 -23.04 -7.13
C LEU A 171 -3.89 -23.62 -7.35
N ARG A 172 -4.21 -24.76 -6.73
CA ARG A 172 -5.59 -25.25 -6.65
C ARG A 172 -6.34 -24.46 -5.58
N PRO A 173 -7.56 -23.98 -5.85
CA PRO A 173 -8.29 -23.14 -4.91
C PRO A 173 -8.68 -23.90 -3.63
N ILE A 174 -8.43 -23.29 -2.49
CA ILE A 174 -8.91 -23.71 -1.15
C ILE A 174 -10.10 -22.82 -0.77
N ALA A 175 -9.90 -21.49 -0.81
CA ALA A 175 -10.94 -20.48 -0.70
C ALA A 175 -10.83 -19.56 -1.94
N PRO A 176 -11.53 -19.89 -3.03
CA PRO A 176 -11.34 -19.20 -4.30
C PRO A 176 -11.72 -17.72 -4.21
N TYR A 177 -10.96 -16.88 -4.92
CA TYR A 177 -11.29 -15.47 -5.13
C TYR A 177 -12.64 -15.32 -5.86
N PRO A 178 -13.49 -14.32 -5.54
CA PRO A 178 -13.28 -13.27 -4.55
C PRO A 178 -13.85 -13.63 -3.16
N ARG A 179 -13.05 -13.41 -2.14
CA ARG A 179 -13.47 -13.41 -0.73
C ARG A 179 -13.26 -12.01 -0.18
N ASN A 180 -14.19 -11.54 0.67
CA ASN A 180 -14.11 -10.19 1.22
C ASN A 180 -13.24 -10.12 2.47
N VAL A 181 -12.22 -9.23 2.47
CA VAL A 181 -11.55 -8.79 3.69
C VAL A 181 -12.36 -7.66 4.31
N ALA A 182 -12.62 -6.60 3.55
CA ALA A 182 -13.38 -5.42 4.01
C ALA A 182 -14.02 -4.70 2.83
N THR A 183 -15.29 -4.34 2.98
CA THR A 183 -15.99 -3.38 2.12
C THR A 183 -15.49 -1.98 2.46
N GLY A 184 -15.16 -1.16 1.46
CA GLY A 184 -14.47 0.11 1.67
C GLY A 184 -12.97 -0.04 2.01
N GLY A 185 -12.47 -1.28 2.10
CA GLY A 185 -11.06 -1.56 2.38
C GLY A 185 -10.17 -1.34 1.16
N HIS A 186 -8.99 -0.77 1.38
CA HIS A 186 -8.02 -0.47 0.33
C HIS A 186 -6.58 -0.48 0.83
N SER A 187 -5.62 -0.36 -0.08
CA SER A 187 -4.17 -0.32 0.19
C SER A 187 -3.66 -1.51 1.00
N GLY A 188 -4.37 -2.64 0.95
CA GLY A 188 -4.10 -3.77 1.82
C GLY A 188 -2.97 -4.66 1.32
N HIS A 189 -2.17 -5.15 2.27
CA HIS A 189 -1.11 -6.11 2.03
C HIS A 189 -1.25 -7.31 2.94
N VAL A 190 -0.84 -8.49 2.45
CA VAL A 190 -0.86 -9.74 3.19
C VAL A 190 0.55 -10.19 3.55
N ALA A 191 0.73 -10.74 4.75
CA ALA A 191 1.91 -11.50 5.14
C ALA A 191 1.52 -12.81 5.80
N ALA A 192 2.42 -13.78 5.77
CA ALA A 192 2.28 -15.02 6.53
C ALA A 192 3.09 -14.92 7.83
N ALA A 193 2.46 -15.26 8.94
CA ALA A 193 3.09 -15.40 10.24
C ALA A 193 2.88 -16.86 10.73
N GLY A 194 3.87 -17.72 10.43
CA GLY A 194 3.75 -19.15 10.62
C GLY A 194 2.67 -19.77 9.73
N LYS A 195 1.60 -20.31 10.35
CA LYS A 195 0.44 -20.90 9.66
C LYS A 195 -0.71 -19.93 9.43
N HIS A 196 -0.55 -18.66 9.81
CA HIS A 196 -1.59 -17.64 9.69
C HIS A 196 -1.28 -16.68 8.57
N PHE A 197 -2.33 -16.21 7.91
CA PHE A 197 -2.28 -15.02 7.07
C PHE A 197 -2.75 -13.82 7.88
N VAL A 198 -2.08 -12.70 7.70
CA VAL A 198 -2.49 -11.42 8.25
C VAL A 198 -2.64 -10.44 7.10
N VAL A 199 -3.83 -9.87 6.93
CA VAL A 199 -4.09 -8.80 5.97
C VAL A 199 -4.17 -7.50 6.75
N LEU A 200 -3.29 -6.54 6.42
CA LEU A 200 -3.28 -5.19 6.96
C LEU A 200 -3.80 -4.26 5.88
N TYR A 201 -4.83 -3.45 6.18
CA TYR A 201 -5.53 -2.62 5.19
C TYR A 201 -6.01 -1.30 5.80
N SER A 202 -6.32 -0.32 4.95
CA SER A 202 -7.03 0.90 5.33
C SER A 202 -8.50 0.80 4.94
N GLU A 203 -9.35 1.61 5.55
CA GLU A 203 -10.75 1.77 5.16
C GLU A 203 -11.03 3.20 4.70
N ASP A 204 -11.97 3.36 3.79
CA ASP A 204 -12.51 4.60 3.26
C ASP A 204 -11.45 5.67 2.91
N TRP A 205 -11.88 6.69 2.19
CA TRP A 205 -11.05 7.83 1.85
C TRP A 205 -11.47 9.10 2.61
N VAL A 206 -10.47 9.82 3.09
CA VAL A 206 -10.64 11.14 3.70
C VAL A 206 -10.11 12.18 2.74
N ASN A 207 -10.95 13.12 2.33
CA ASN A 207 -10.56 14.20 1.43
C ASN A 207 -9.41 15.03 2.00
N GLY A 208 -8.48 15.39 1.12
CA GLY A 208 -7.29 16.19 1.42
C GLY A 208 -6.22 15.43 2.21
N GLY A 209 -5.01 15.82 2.03
CA GLY A 209 -3.81 15.12 2.52
C GLY A 209 -3.39 14.01 1.57
N GLY A 210 -2.27 13.38 1.87
CA GLY A 210 -1.65 12.41 0.97
C GLY A 210 -0.87 13.07 -0.17
N VAL A 211 -0.36 12.25 -1.07
CA VAL A 211 0.30 12.67 -2.30
C VAL A 211 -0.75 12.78 -3.40
N ASP A 212 -0.57 13.70 -4.33
CA ASP A 212 -1.41 13.85 -5.51
C ASP A 212 -2.87 14.29 -5.23
N ASP A 213 -3.15 14.89 -4.07
CA ASP A 213 -4.48 15.31 -3.64
C ASP A 213 -5.54 14.18 -3.59
N LEU A 214 -5.11 12.93 -3.64
CA LEU A 214 -6.01 11.75 -3.65
C LEU A 214 -6.71 11.49 -2.32
N GLY A 215 -6.35 12.25 -1.27
CA GLY A 215 -6.87 12.00 0.07
C GLY A 215 -6.03 10.99 0.85
N THR A 216 -6.56 10.51 1.93
CA THR A 216 -5.91 9.57 2.86
C THR A 216 -6.92 8.57 3.38
N GLY A 217 -6.46 7.41 3.89
CA GLY A 217 -7.33 6.44 4.51
C GLY A 217 -7.97 6.91 5.82
N ASN A 218 -9.00 6.23 6.23
CA ASN A 218 -9.76 6.47 7.46
C ASN A 218 -9.44 5.41 8.53
N GLY A 219 -8.17 5.16 8.74
CA GLY A 219 -7.67 4.20 9.73
C GLY A 219 -6.99 2.98 9.10
N VAL A 220 -6.33 2.22 9.95
CA VAL A 220 -5.61 0.99 9.62
C VAL A 220 -6.13 -0.15 10.49
N TYR A 221 -6.43 -1.26 9.84
CA TYR A 221 -7.07 -2.44 10.42
C TYR A 221 -6.33 -3.71 10.02
N ALA A 222 -6.42 -4.74 10.84
CA ALA A 222 -5.85 -6.03 10.53
C ALA A 222 -6.87 -7.17 10.70
N LYS A 223 -6.81 -8.15 9.81
CA LYS A 223 -7.54 -9.41 9.94
C LYS A 223 -6.58 -10.58 9.88
N VAL A 224 -6.77 -11.53 10.80
CA VAL A 224 -6.00 -12.76 10.86
C VAL A 224 -6.86 -13.90 10.32
N PHE A 225 -6.29 -14.71 9.47
CA PHE A 225 -6.92 -15.90 8.89
C PHE A 225 -6.06 -17.13 9.15
N ASP A 226 -6.70 -18.29 9.25
CA ASP A 226 -5.97 -19.56 9.19
C ASP A 226 -5.41 -19.82 7.79
N SER A 227 -4.64 -20.88 7.62
CA SER A 227 -4.05 -21.24 6.32
C SER A 227 -5.06 -21.65 5.25
N HIS A 228 -6.34 -21.84 5.62
CA HIS A 228 -7.44 -22.13 4.70
C HIS A 228 -8.31 -20.92 4.36
N GLY A 229 -8.00 -19.76 4.97
CA GLY A 229 -8.73 -18.51 4.74
C GLY A 229 -9.95 -18.31 5.62
N HIS A 230 -10.10 -19.06 6.73
CA HIS A 230 -11.14 -18.76 7.72
C HIS A 230 -10.67 -17.61 8.62
N LEU A 231 -11.53 -16.62 8.81
CA LEU A 231 -11.26 -15.48 9.68
C LEU A 231 -11.17 -15.93 11.14
N LEU A 232 -10.07 -15.60 11.81
CA LEU A 232 -9.81 -15.92 13.22
C LEU A 232 -10.02 -14.70 14.12
N SER A 233 -9.49 -13.54 13.73
CA SER A 233 -9.62 -12.30 14.51
C SER A 233 -9.59 -11.04 13.64
N THR A 234 -10.11 -9.95 14.21
CA THR A 234 -10.04 -8.60 13.64
C THR A 234 -9.48 -7.67 14.70
N SER A 235 -8.63 -6.74 14.29
CA SER A 235 -7.99 -5.75 15.16
C SER A 235 -8.08 -4.35 14.58
N ASP A 236 -8.54 -3.40 15.38
CA ASP A 236 -8.47 -1.97 15.09
C ASP A 236 -7.04 -1.51 15.41
N VAL A 237 -6.18 -1.46 14.40
CA VAL A 237 -4.76 -1.14 14.62
C VAL A 237 -4.60 0.35 14.90
N ALA A 238 -5.12 1.22 14.05
CA ALA A 238 -5.07 2.67 14.22
C ALA A 238 -6.35 3.28 13.58
N PRO A 239 -7.51 3.21 14.26
CA PRO A 239 -8.81 3.57 13.68
C PRO A 239 -9.05 5.09 13.66
N GLN A 240 -8.01 5.89 13.31
CA GLN A 240 -8.09 7.34 13.22
C GLN A 240 -7.96 7.79 11.77
N ARG A 241 -8.63 8.90 11.46
CA ARG A 241 -8.50 9.55 10.15
C ARG A 241 -7.05 9.88 9.84
N ARG A 242 -6.63 9.66 8.59
CA ARG A 242 -5.29 9.95 8.05
C ARG A 242 -4.18 9.03 8.56
N GLU A 243 -4.56 7.87 9.09
CA GLU A 243 -3.71 6.71 9.28
C GLU A 243 -3.95 5.79 8.08
N TRP A 244 -2.92 5.52 7.25
CA TRP A 244 -3.12 4.72 6.03
C TRP A 244 -1.82 4.19 5.42
N TRP A 245 -1.94 3.57 4.25
CA TRP A 245 -0.87 2.94 3.48
C TRP A 245 -0.16 1.85 4.29
N PRO A 246 -0.89 0.81 4.66
CA PRO A 246 -0.35 -0.27 5.47
C PRO A 246 0.64 -1.13 4.69
N MET A 247 1.76 -1.47 5.32
CA MET A 247 2.75 -2.44 4.87
C MET A 247 2.96 -3.47 5.96
N ILE A 248 3.27 -4.70 5.61
CA ILE A 248 3.35 -5.80 6.57
C ILE A 248 4.54 -6.72 6.26
N ALA A 249 5.13 -7.29 7.30
CA ALA A 249 6.06 -8.40 7.19
C ALA A 249 5.76 -9.46 8.25
N GLY A 250 5.80 -10.74 7.89
CA GLY A 250 5.54 -11.84 8.80
C GLY A 250 6.80 -12.63 9.13
N SER A 251 6.97 -13.01 10.40
CA SER A 251 7.96 -13.96 10.89
C SER A 251 7.32 -15.35 11.10
N SER A 252 8.01 -16.25 11.78
CA SER A 252 7.47 -17.57 12.11
C SER A 252 6.24 -17.52 13.02
N ASN A 253 6.05 -16.45 13.79
CA ASN A 253 5.01 -16.34 14.83
C ASN A 253 4.54 -14.92 15.13
N ARG A 254 5.00 -13.91 14.39
CA ARG A 254 4.62 -12.50 14.56
C ARG A 254 4.45 -11.82 13.20
N ALA A 255 3.63 -10.77 13.18
CA ALA A 255 3.55 -9.85 12.06
C ALA A 255 3.91 -8.44 12.49
N LEU A 256 4.88 -7.82 11.82
CA LEU A 256 5.18 -6.40 11.96
C LEU A 256 4.23 -5.64 11.05
N LEU A 257 3.40 -4.78 11.64
CA LEU A 257 2.48 -3.87 10.99
C LEU A 257 3.13 -2.50 10.91
N VAL A 258 3.16 -1.92 9.72
CA VAL A 258 3.83 -0.64 9.45
C VAL A 258 2.89 0.24 8.63
N TRP A 259 2.72 1.49 9.01
CA TRP A 259 1.86 2.42 8.28
C TRP A 259 2.32 3.86 8.45
N GLN A 260 1.77 4.76 7.66
CA GLN A 260 2.06 6.17 7.76
C GLN A 260 0.87 6.94 8.36
N GLN A 261 1.20 7.95 9.17
CA GLN A 261 0.25 8.89 9.72
C GLN A 261 0.49 10.26 9.09
N PHE A 262 -0.52 10.81 8.45
CA PHE A 262 -0.47 12.18 7.94
C PHE A 262 -0.32 13.18 9.10
N VAL A 263 0.60 14.11 8.95
CA VAL A 263 0.79 15.21 9.91
C VAL A 263 0.18 16.48 9.31
N PRO A 264 -0.85 17.09 9.94
CA PRO A 264 -1.45 18.32 9.45
C PRO A 264 -0.40 19.42 9.22
N ASP A 265 -0.60 20.22 8.16
CA ASP A 265 0.26 21.34 7.76
C ASP A 265 1.72 20.95 7.43
N GLN A 266 1.98 19.67 7.15
CA GLN A 266 3.30 19.15 6.75
C GLN A 266 3.21 18.38 5.43
N THR A 267 4.31 18.37 4.70
CA THR A 267 4.49 17.56 3.48
C THR A 267 5.10 16.18 3.78
N SER A 268 5.06 15.76 5.04
CA SER A 268 5.68 14.53 5.53
C SER A 268 4.71 13.75 6.42
N ALA A 269 5.03 12.49 6.64
CA ALA A 269 4.28 11.63 7.55
C ALA A 269 5.15 11.17 8.75
N ASN A 270 4.48 10.64 9.77
CA ASN A 270 5.11 9.78 10.75
C ASN A 270 5.01 8.32 10.27
N LEU A 271 6.11 7.59 10.31
CA LEU A 271 6.12 6.14 10.13
C LEU A 271 5.84 5.48 11.48
N LYS A 272 4.77 4.70 11.55
CA LYS A 272 4.32 4.02 12.77
C LYS A 272 4.40 2.52 12.63
N ILE A 273 4.59 1.85 13.76
CA ILE A 273 4.67 0.39 13.83
C ILE A 273 3.94 -0.17 15.05
N THR A 274 3.52 -1.41 14.92
CA THR A 274 3.15 -2.32 16.03
C THR A 274 3.43 -3.76 15.60
N VAL A 275 3.50 -4.67 16.56
CA VAL A 275 3.61 -6.11 16.29
C VAL A 275 2.31 -6.80 16.69
N LEU A 276 1.81 -7.64 15.81
CA LEU A 276 0.63 -8.48 16.01
C LEU A 276 1.07 -9.92 16.33
N ASP A 277 0.51 -10.48 17.38
CA ASP A 277 0.51 -11.91 17.66
C ASP A 277 -0.69 -12.56 16.96
N PRO A 278 -0.52 -13.35 15.90
CA PRO A 278 -1.65 -13.90 15.15
C PRO A 278 -2.43 -14.99 15.91
N GLU A 279 -1.81 -15.65 16.88
CA GLU A 279 -2.49 -16.66 17.70
C GLU A 279 -3.52 -16.03 18.66
N THR A 280 -3.23 -14.84 19.17
CA THR A 280 -4.06 -14.18 20.19
C THR A 280 -4.78 -12.94 19.69
N GLY A 281 -4.43 -12.42 18.50
CA GLY A 281 -4.90 -11.14 17.97
C GLY A 281 -4.37 -9.92 18.74
N LYS A 282 -3.40 -10.09 19.67
CA LYS A 282 -2.89 -9.01 20.50
C LYS A 282 -1.89 -8.14 19.74
N LEU A 283 -2.03 -6.83 19.90
CA LEU A 283 -1.10 -5.84 19.41
C LEU A 283 -0.12 -5.41 20.52
N SER A 284 1.14 -5.19 20.16
CA SER A 284 2.09 -4.48 21.03
C SER A 284 1.75 -2.98 21.09
N ALA A 285 2.43 -2.22 21.96
CA ALA A 285 2.26 -0.77 21.99
C ALA A 285 2.69 -0.15 20.64
N HIS A 286 1.89 0.79 20.13
CA HIS A 286 2.23 1.56 18.93
C HIS A 286 3.44 2.45 19.17
N LYS A 287 4.29 2.56 18.17
CA LYS A 287 5.50 3.41 18.22
C LYS A 287 5.59 4.24 16.95
N ILE A 288 6.00 5.50 17.10
CA ILE A 288 6.52 6.27 15.97
C ILE A 288 7.97 5.80 15.76
N LEU A 289 8.20 5.14 14.64
CA LEU A 289 9.54 4.70 14.26
C LEU A 289 10.37 5.87 13.74
N ARG A 290 9.72 6.76 12.94
CA ARG A 290 10.36 7.94 12.37
C ARG A 290 9.35 9.02 12.01
N SER A 291 9.73 10.28 12.24
CA SER A 291 9.04 11.45 11.67
C SER A 291 9.76 11.94 10.41
N GLY A 292 9.10 12.78 9.61
CA GLY A 292 9.67 13.32 8.38
C GLY A 292 9.81 12.28 7.26
N LEU A 293 8.93 11.27 7.25
CA LEU A 293 8.83 10.28 6.18
C LEU A 293 8.32 10.94 4.90
N LYS A 294 8.97 10.65 3.76
CA LYS A 294 8.40 10.89 2.43
C LYS A 294 7.29 9.86 2.19
N TYR A 295 6.11 10.32 1.78
CA TYR A 295 4.95 9.45 1.58
C TYR A 295 5.26 8.22 0.71
N TYR A 296 4.72 7.06 1.10
CA TYR A 296 4.75 5.76 0.40
C TYR A 296 6.15 5.14 0.19
N THR A 297 7.22 5.74 0.72
CA THR A 297 8.59 5.30 0.44
C THR A 297 9.16 4.41 1.52
N TYR A 298 8.42 3.40 1.95
CA TYR A 298 8.88 2.43 2.94
C TYR A 298 8.47 1.00 2.58
N LYS A 299 9.24 0.05 3.06
CA LYS A 299 9.00 -1.40 2.94
C LYS A 299 9.42 -2.08 4.23
N ALA A 300 8.73 -3.17 4.56
CA ALA A 300 9.09 -4.05 5.66
C ALA A 300 9.39 -5.45 5.11
N LYS A 301 10.42 -6.12 5.66
CA LYS A 301 10.80 -7.49 5.31
C LYS A 301 11.31 -8.21 6.55
N TYR A 302 10.90 -9.45 6.75
CA TYR A 302 11.50 -10.30 7.78
C TYR A 302 12.79 -10.95 7.26
N ILE A 303 13.82 -10.95 8.12
CA ILE A 303 15.15 -11.51 7.85
C ILE A 303 15.36 -12.72 8.76
N PRO A 304 15.08 -13.94 8.28
CA PRO A 304 15.07 -15.14 9.11
C PRO A 304 16.42 -15.44 9.77
N SER A 305 17.52 -15.17 9.07
CA SER A 305 18.89 -15.50 9.54
C SER A 305 19.29 -14.77 10.83
N ILE A 306 18.68 -13.62 11.11
CA ILE A 306 18.96 -12.81 12.31
C ILE A 306 17.74 -12.63 13.21
N ASP A 307 16.60 -13.22 12.84
CA ASP A 307 15.31 -13.09 13.54
C ASP A 307 14.91 -11.64 13.80
N ARG A 308 14.90 -10.82 12.74
CA ARG A 308 14.54 -9.40 12.80
C ARG A 308 13.70 -9.00 11.60
N PHE A 309 12.87 -8.00 11.80
CA PHE A 309 12.24 -7.26 10.72
C PHE A 309 13.15 -6.10 10.31
N LEU A 310 13.40 -5.97 9.03
CA LEU A 310 14.04 -4.81 8.42
C LEU A 310 12.97 -3.87 7.87
N VAL A 311 12.97 -2.62 8.30
CA VAL A 311 12.16 -1.54 7.72
C VAL A 311 13.09 -0.54 7.06
N THR A 312 12.90 -0.33 5.76
CA THR A 312 13.62 0.69 4.98
C THR A 312 12.66 1.79 4.56
N GLY A 313 13.18 2.99 4.30
CA GLY A 313 12.36 4.08 3.80
C GLY A 313 13.17 5.32 3.44
N THR A 314 12.46 6.39 3.04
CA THR A 314 13.07 7.65 2.61
C THR A 314 12.42 8.82 3.34
N THR A 315 13.23 9.77 3.77
CA THR A 315 12.76 11.02 4.38
C THR A 315 12.43 12.07 3.33
N VAL A 316 11.67 13.10 3.72
CA VAL A 316 11.38 14.25 2.83
C VAL A 316 12.62 14.98 2.35
N ASN A 317 13.74 14.85 3.07
CA ASN A 317 15.04 15.43 2.69
C ASN A 317 15.80 14.53 1.69
N GLY A 318 15.18 13.48 1.15
CA GLY A 318 15.79 12.59 0.17
C GLY A 318 16.88 11.67 0.72
N LYS A 319 16.91 11.43 2.04
CA LYS A 319 17.81 10.47 2.68
C LYS A 319 17.09 9.17 3.00
N GLY A 320 17.69 8.05 2.63
CA GLY A 320 17.21 6.74 3.03
C GLY A 320 17.57 6.42 4.48
N PHE A 321 16.80 5.53 5.07
CA PHE A 321 17.03 4.99 6.42
C PHE A 321 16.70 3.50 6.48
N ALA A 322 17.22 2.82 7.50
CA ALA A 322 16.88 1.44 7.82
C ALA A 322 16.82 1.21 9.33
N TYR A 323 15.89 0.36 9.77
CA TYR A 323 15.71 -0.06 11.17
C TYR A 323 15.61 -1.57 11.25
N LEU A 324 16.26 -2.18 12.22
CA LEU A 324 15.98 -3.56 12.64
C LEU A 324 15.07 -3.56 13.86
N ILE A 325 14.03 -4.38 13.80
CA ILE A 325 12.98 -4.47 14.81
C ILE A 325 12.85 -5.94 15.23
N ASN A 326 12.84 -6.20 16.52
CA ASN A 326 12.64 -7.54 17.05
C ASN A 326 11.15 -7.95 17.08
N ASN A 327 10.86 -9.20 17.42
CA ASN A 327 9.50 -9.73 17.51
C ASN A 327 8.64 -9.08 18.61
N ASP A 328 9.22 -8.29 19.52
CA ASP A 328 8.50 -7.50 20.52
C ASP A 328 8.22 -6.06 20.06
N GLY A 329 8.63 -5.71 18.85
CA GLY A 329 8.49 -4.36 18.29
C GLY A 329 9.51 -3.35 18.81
N ASN A 330 10.66 -3.79 19.38
CA ASN A 330 11.74 -2.91 19.80
C ASN A 330 12.78 -2.75 18.69
N VAL A 331 13.23 -1.51 18.50
CA VAL A 331 14.35 -1.21 17.59
C VAL A 331 15.64 -1.75 18.19
N SER A 332 16.33 -2.60 17.44
CA SER A 332 17.62 -3.19 17.85
C SER A 332 18.81 -2.58 17.10
N ALA A 333 18.59 -1.98 15.95
CA ALA A 333 19.63 -1.25 15.21
C ALA A 333 19.01 -0.20 14.28
N THR A 334 19.78 0.83 13.96
CA THR A 334 19.41 1.91 13.04
C THR A 334 20.54 2.25 12.07
N LEU A 335 20.17 2.64 10.87
CA LEU A 335 21.02 3.32 9.90
C LEU A 335 20.24 4.56 9.43
N GLU A 336 20.65 5.73 9.91
CA GLU A 336 19.90 6.98 9.72
C GLU A 336 20.16 7.65 8.38
N CYS A 337 21.18 7.23 7.67
CA CYS A 337 21.55 7.83 6.40
C CYS A 337 22.13 6.81 5.43
N MET A 338 21.44 6.67 4.32
CA MET A 338 21.86 5.95 3.13
C MET A 338 21.21 6.61 1.90
N PRO A 339 21.54 6.20 0.66
CA PRO A 339 20.81 6.64 -0.53
C PRO A 339 19.31 6.36 -0.40
N ALA A 340 18.49 7.28 -0.94
CA ALA A 340 17.03 7.18 -0.89
C ALA A 340 16.54 5.90 -1.57
N THR A 341 15.66 5.14 -0.92
CA THR A 341 15.06 3.93 -1.49
C THR A 341 13.93 4.24 -2.46
N VAL A 342 13.68 3.37 -3.42
CA VAL A 342 12.61 3.50 -4.41
C VAL A 342 11.27 3.09 -3.78
N ARG A 343 10.20 3.82 -4.09
CA ARG A 343 8.82 3.41 -3.75
C ARG A 343 8.49 2.10 -4.48
N GLY A 344 7.80 1.18 -3.80
CA GLY A 344 7.38 -0.10 -4.40
C GLY A 344 8.51 -1.09 -4.68
N ALA A 345 9.76 -0.77 -4.30
CA ALA A 345 10.87 -1.69 -4.45
C ALA A 345 10.85 -2.81 -3.41
N ASP A 346 11.17 -4.02 -3.83
CA ASP A 346 11.36 -5.14 -2.91
C ASP A 346 12.65 -5.01 -2.09
N VAL A 347 12.69 -5.76 -1.00
CA VAL A 347 13.89 -6.03 -0.21
C VAL A 347 14.15 -7.52 -0.25
N VAL A 348 15.29 -7.91 -0.80
CA VAL A 348 15.71 -9.31 -0.86
C VAL A 348 16.81 -9.53 0.17
N ALA A 349 16.76 -10.64 0.89
CA ALA A 349 17.81 -10.98 1.85
C ALA A 349 18.41 -12.35 1.55
N SER A 350 19.72 -12.45 1.71
CA SER A 350 20.47 -13.70 1.70
C SER A 350 21.42 -13.69 2.89
N GLU A 351 21.30 -14.68 3.75
CA GLU A 351 22.03 -14.74 5.01
C GLU A 351 21.88 -13.43 5.81
N ASN A 352 22.98 -12.70 6.00
CA ASN A 352 23.04 -11.46 6.75
C ASN A 352 23.16 -10.20 5.88
N ILE A 353 22.83 -10.29 4.59
CA ILE A 353 22.85 -9.14 3.68
C ILE A 353 21.45 -8.95 3.09
N ALA A 354 20.92 -7.72 3.16
CA ALA A 354 19.72 -7.31 2.47
C ALA A 354 20.09 -6.40 1.29
N TYR A 355 19.31 -6.52 0.23
CA TYR A 355 19.49 -5.79 -1.03
C TYR A 355 18.23 -5.00 -1.33
N THR A 356 18.36 -3.71 -1.66
CA THR A 356 17.22 -2.87 -2.02
C THR A 356 17.62 -1.80 -3.04
N PRO A 357 16.75 -1.48 -4.02
CA PRO A 357 16.99 -0.41 -4.98
C PRO A 357 16.99 0.99 -4.36
N SER A 358 17.82 1.86 -4.90
CA SER A 358 17.85 3.29 -4.57
C SER A 358 17.40 4.17 -5.73
N GLN A 359 16.93 5.38 -5.41
CA GLN A 359 16.43 6.35 -6.39
C GLN A 359 17.50 6.86 -7.37
N ASP A 360 18.77 6.75 -7.02
CA ASP A 360 19.91 7.07 -7.87
C ASP A 360 20.39 5.90 -8.74
N ASN A 361 19.51 4.93 -8.92
CA ASN A 361 19.68 3.77 -9.80
C ASN A 361 20.81 2.82 -9.39
N ARG A 362 20.94 2.57 -8.10
CA ARG A 362 21.89 1.60 -7.53
C ARG A 362 21.18 0.54 -6.69
N LEU A 363 21.75 -0.64 -6.60
CA LEU A 363 21.39 -1.68 -5.63
C LEU A 363 22.24 -1.48 -4.37
N LEU A 364 21.59 -1.26 -3.23
CA LEU A 364 22.24 -1.10 -1.93
C LEU A 364 22.42 -2.45 -1.27
N HIS A 365 23.60 -2.73 -0.72
CA HIS A 365 23.92 -3.93 0.05
C HIS A 365 24.01 -3.56 1.52
N LEU A 366 23.05 -3.97 2.33
CA LEU A 366 22.97 -3.72 3.77
C LEU A 366 23.47 -4.96 4.52
N GLU A 367 24.59 -4.85 5.20
CA GLU A 367 25.08 -5.89 6.10
C GLU A 367 24.35 -5.79 7.45
N LEU A 368 23.80 -6.90 7.90
CA LEU A 368 22.91 -6.97 9.04
C LEU A 368 23.47 -7.91 10.11
N THR A 369 23.39 -7.51 11.35
CA THR A 369 23.48 -8.39 12.52
C THR A 369 22.26 -8.13 13.41
N PRO A 370 21.96 -8.94 14.42
CA PRO A 370 20.82 -8.66 15.31
C PRO A 370 20.82 -7.26 15.96
N SER A 371 21.98 -6.57 15.99
CA SER A 371 22.17 -5.28 16.65
C SER A 371 22.90 -4.23 15.81
N SER A 372 23.11 -4.46 14.52
CA SER A 372 23.74 -3.47 13.64
C SER A 372 23.23 -3.52 12.21
N ILE A 373 23.23 -2.37 11.53
CA ILE A 373 23.01 -2.21 10.09
C ILE A 373 24.15 -1.38 9.53
N LYS A 374 24.73 -1.81 8.42
CA LYS A 374 25.76 -1.04 7.70
C LYS A 374 25.49 -1.07 6.21
N LEU A 375 25.61 0.07 5.55
CA LEU A 375 25.72 0.10 4.09
C LEU A 375 27.10 -0.42 3.73
N LYS A 376 27.18 -1.69 3.28
CA LYS A 376 28.42 -2.41 3.01
C LYS A 376 28.96 -2.08 1.62
N ALA A 377 28.07 -2.05 0.64
CA ALA A 377 28.42 -1.82 -0.75
C ALA A 377 27.24 -1.26 -1.53
N VAL A 378 27.54 -0.74 -2.72
CA VAL A 378 26.57 -0.27 -3.70
C VAL A 378 26.93 -0.85 -5.07
N GLN A 379 25.93 -1.10 -5.91
CA GLN A 379 26.14 -1.61 -7.26
C GLN A 379 25.26 -0.85 -8.24
N ARG A 380 25.84 -0.35 -9.33
CA ARG A 380 25.07 0.34 -10.37
C ARG A 380 24.09 -0.62 -11.03
N SER A 381 22.86 -0.19 -11.21
CA SER A 381 21.83 -0.97 -11.89
C SER A 381 21.83 -0.68 -13.39
N PRO A 382 21.73 -1.71 -14.25
CA PRO A 382 21.40 -1.53 -15.66
C PRO A 382 19.89 -1.25 -15.87
N LEU A 383 19.04 -1.58 -14.88
CA LEU A 383 17.60 -1.30 -14.92
C LEU A 383 17.31 0.10 -14.39
N THR A 384 16.27 0.71 -14.92
CA THR A 384 15.68 1.92 -14.33
C THR A 384 14.58 1.47 -13.35
N TRP A 385 14.75 1.84 -12.08
CA TRP A 385 13.76 1.51 -11.06
C TRP A 385 12.53 2.39 -11.20
N SER A 386 11.36 1.78 -11.26
CA SER A 386 10.09 2.50 -11.25
C SER A 386 9.39 2.39 -9.89
N HIS A 387 8.46 3.31 -9.62
CA HIS A 387 7.66 3.31 -8.40
C HIS A 387 6.45 2.34 -8.44
N ILE A 388 6.25 1.66 -9.56
CA ILE A 388 5.11 0.74 -9.74
C ILE A 388 5.38 -0.70 -9.31
N GLY A 389 6.63 -1.01 -8.96
CA GLY A 389 7.01 -2.27 -8.33
C GLY A 389 8.26 -2.90 -8.92
N SER A 390 8.97 -3.62 -8.09
CA SER A 390 10.08 -4.47 -8.49
C SER A 390 10.20 -5.65 -7.54
N LEU A 391 10.82 -6.74 -8.01
CA LEU A 391 10.99 -7.98 -7.29
C LEU A 391 12.40 -8.53 -7.49
N GLY A 392 13.07 -8.90 -6.39
CA GLY A 392 14.34 -9.58 -6.42
C GLY A 392 14.21 -11.05 -6.04
N LEU A 393 14.84 -11.94 -6.78
CA LEU A 393 14.83 -13.38 -6.55
C LEU A 393 16.27 -13.88 -6.43
N MET A 394 16.65 -14.44 -5.27
CA MET A 394 17.97 -15.02 -5.10
C MET A 394 18.14 -16.23 -6.03
N ARG A 395 19.13 -16.16 -6.93
CA ARG A 395 19.56 -17.29 -7.75
C ARG A 395 20.51 -18.20 -6.98
N ASN A 396 21.48 -17.60 -6.31
CA ASN A 396 22.46 -18.21 -5.44
C ASN A 396 23.06 -17.12 -4.51
N PRO A 397 23.95 -17.44 -3.56
CA PRO A 397 24.50 -16.43 -2.62
C PRO A 397 25.24 -15.24 -3.27
N SER A 398 25.64 -15.35 -4.54
CA SER A 398 26.37 -14.30 -5.28
C SER A 398 25.59 -13.69 -6.45
N SER A 399 24.31 -14.05 -6.64
CA SER A 399 23.54 -13.55 -7.78
C SER A 399 22.06 -13.41 -7.47
N ILE A 400 21.50 -12.26 -7.87
CA ILE A 400 20.07 -11.95 -7.78
C ILE A 400 19.52 -11.74 -9.19
N HIS A 401 18.43 -12.42 -9.51
CA HIS A 401 17.60 -12.08 -10.65
C HIS A 401 16.62 -10.98 -10.22
N TRP A 402 16.65 -9.83 -10.89
CA TRP A 402 15.80 -8.70 -10.56
C TRP A 402 14.84 -8.36 -11.69
N ILE A 403 13.59 -8.14 -11.32
CA ILE A 403 12.48 -7.82 -12.23
C ILE A 403 11.97 -6.44 -11.85
N SER A 404 11.88 -5.52 -12.81
CA SER A 404 11.31 -4.19 -12.65
C SER A 404 10.08 -4.05 -13.55
N LEU A 405 8.98 -3.52 -13.01
CA LEU A 405 7.80 -3.21 -13.78
C LEU A 405 8.00 -1.90 -14.55
N THR A 406 7.54 -1.85 -15.79
CA THR A 406 7.55 -0.66 -16.63
C THR A 406 6.23 -0.53 -17.38
N LYS A 407 5.95 0.61 -18.00
CA LYS A 407 4.77 0.78 -18.86
C LYS A 407 4.75 -0.13 -20.09
N ASN A 408 5.88 -0.71 -20.46
CA ASN A 408 6.02 -1.61 -21.61
C ASN A 408 5.98 -3.10 -21.21
N GLY A 409 5.83 -3.40 -19.91
CA GLY A 409 5.90 -4.73 -19.36
C GLY A 409 7.02 -4.86 -18.31
N VAL A 410 7.68 -6.01 -18.26
CA VAL A 410 8.76 -6.30 -17.32
C VAL A 410 10.12 -6.13 -17.97
N GLU A 411 11.05 -5.55 -17.21
CA GLU A 411 12.49 -5.55 -17.52
C GLU A 411 13.21 -6.41 -16.49
N GLU A 412 14.16 -7.21 -16.93
CA GLU A 412 14.84 -8.20 -16.10
C GLU A 412 16.35 -8.12 -16.24
N THR A 413 17.07 -8.32 -15.13
CA THR A 413 18.54 -8.43 -15.13
C THR A 413 19.05 -9.34 -14.04
N ASP A 414 20.22 -9.94 -14.26
CA ASP A 414 20.97 -10.62 -13.21
C ASP A 414 22.04 -9.69 -12.64
N PHE A 415 22.04 -9.54 -11.32
CA PHE A 415 23.11 -8.88 -10.59
C PHE A 415 24.13 -9.92 -10.13
N ASP A 416 25.38 -9.80 -10.59
CA ASP A 416 26.50 -10.45 -9.96
C ASP A 416 26.97 -9.59 -8.76
N LEU A 417 26.67 -10.04 -7.57
CA LEU A 417 26.90 -9.30 -6.32
C LEU A 417 28.40 -9.06 -6.00
N ARG A 418 29.30 -9.75 -6.71
CA ARG A 418 30.76 -9.54 -6.60
C ARG A 418 31.21 -8.23 -7.26
N ASN A 419 30.40 -7.66 -8.16
CA ASN A 419 30.66 -6.41 -8.85
C ASN A 419 30.31 -5.16 -8.01
N ALA A 420 29.88 -5.34 -6.78
CA ALA A 420 29.56 -4.24 -5.88
C ALA A 420 30.84 -3.51 -5.42
N VAL A 421 30.73 -2.19 -5.24
CA VAL A 421 31.83 -1.33 -4.80
C VAL A 421 31.54 -0.73 -3.43
N GLN A 422 32.58 -0.25 -2.74
CA GLN A 422 32.41 0.45 -1.46
C GLN A 422 31.57 1.71 -1.65
N PRO A 423 30.70 2.08 -0.68
CA PRO A 423 29.92 3.30 -0.74
C PRO A 423 30.84 4.53 -0.61
N ASP A 424 30.49 5.59 -1.29
CA ASP A 424 31.17 6.89 -1.21
C ASP A 424 30.87 7.59 0.12
N ARG A 425 31.65 8.61 0.48
CA ARG A 425 31.40 9.41 1.70
C ARG A 425 30.04 10.09 1.69
N SER A 426 29.56 10.51 0.52
CA SER A 426 28.24 11.12 0.32
C SER A 426 27.10 10.16 0.60
N ASP A 427 27.32 8.86 0.43
CA ASP A 427 26.33 7.80 0.72
C ASP A 427 26.09 7.61 2.23
N LEU A 428 27.05 8.02 3.04
CA LEU A 428 27.08 7.80 4.49
C LEU A 428 26.80 9.07 5.31
N CYS A 429 26.42 10.17 4.69
CA CYS A 429 26.13 11.46 5.35
C CYS A 429 27.21 11.90 6.36
N ARG A 430 28.48 11.78 5.99
CA ARG A 430 29.64 12.19 6.81
C ARG A 430 30.12 13.58 6.45
#